data_b28c987f64ed26c63913db4dcf05bac6
#
_entry.id   b28c987f64ed26c63913db4dcf05bac6
#
_cell.length_a   1.000
_cell.length_b   1.000
_cell.length_c   1.000
_cell.angle_alpha   90.00
_cell.angle_beta   90.00
_cell.angle_gamma   90.00
#
_symmetry.space_group_name_H-M   'P 1'
#
loop_
_entity.id
_entity.type
_entity.pdbx_description
1 polymer ?
#
loop_
_entity_poly.entity_id
_entity_poly.type
_entity_poly.pdbx_seq_one_letter_code
_entity_poly.pdbx_strand_id
1 'polypeptide(L)'
;MPIDVLIVGAGPTGLMLANQLARRGVRPTVIDRHSGPAQQSRAMAVHARTLEIYAKLGIAARAVERGRQGNGANLWVAGKLKARVPLEEMGKNLSPFPYVLMLGQDENERIMGDRLRELGVGVEWNTELVALEQHADHVTATIRQPDGSPRRIDAAYVAGCDGSRSAVRQMNGIGFPGAAYEQSFFVADTEATGPMVPDELNVYLWRDGFHLYFPMPGSHRWRVIGILPKELQSGADPTFEQVLPALRQQGARGGRIRGRRAADTMTAAERTARARKGGLAAAASRRTKAKRSAD
;
A
#
# COMPACT_ATOMS: atom_id res chain seq x y z
N MET A 1 15.60 -29.39 -13.85
CA MET A 1 14.97 -28.60 -14.93
C MET A 1 14.70 -27.22 -14.38
N PRO A 2 14.89 -26.15 -15.16
CA PRO A 2 14.55 -24.79 -14.73
C PRO A 2 13.06 -24.70 -14.40
N ILE A 3 12.70 -23.83 -13.44
CA ILE A 3 11.29 -23.48 -13.17
C ILE A 3 10.80 -22.53 -14.26
N ASP A 4 9.50 -22.48 -14.50
CA ASP A 4 8.94 -21.63 -15.55
C ASP A 4 9.16 -20.14 -15.23
N VAL A 5 8.73 -19.69 -14.04
CA VAL A 5 8.80 -18.28 -13.65
C VAL A 5 9.18 -18.12 -12.19
N LEU A 6 10.23 -17.33 -11.93
CA LEU A 6 10.52 -16.80 -10.60
C LEU A 6 9.94 -15.38 -10.47
N ILE A 7 9.07 -15.16 -9.51
CA ILE A 7 8.50 -13.84 -9.18
C ILE A 7 9.21 -13.33 -7.93
N VAL A 8 9.86 -12.18 -8.05
CA VAL A 8 10.54 -11.49 -6.94
C VAL A 8 9.66 -10.37 -6.42
N GLY A 9 9.15 -10.52 -5.20
CA GLY A 9 8.22 -9.62 -4.54
C GLY A 9 6.79 -10.15 -4.52
N ALA A 10 6.22 -10.30 -3.32
CA ALA A 10 4.87 -10.75 -3.04
C ALA A 10 3.92 -9.59 -2.63
N GLY A 11 4.19 -8.39 -3.11
CA GLY A 11 3.24 -7.28 -3.05
C GLY A 11 2.09 -7.46 -4.05
N PRO A 12 1.17 -6.48 -4.19
CA PRO A 12 -0.01 -6.61 -5.04
C PRO A 12 0.31 -6.99 -6.49
N THR A 13 1.41 -6.49 -7.04
CA THR A 13 1.84 -6.80 -8.42
C THR A 13 2.26 -8.26 -8.57
N GLY A 14 3.14 -8.74 -7.68
CA GLY A 14 3.64 -10.12 -7.74
C GLY A 14 2.55 -11.15 -7.44
N LEU A 15 1.71 -10.88 -6.43
CA LEU A 15 0.56 -11.73 -6.12
C LEU A 15 -0.44 -11.80 -7.27
N MET A 16 -0.69 -10.67 -7.95
CA MET A 16 -1.56 -10.66 -9.14
C MET A 16 -0.96 -11.50 -10.26
N LEU A 17 0.33 -11.30 -10.58
CA LEU A 17 1.03 -12.08 -11.60
C LEU A 17 0.98 -13.58 -11.28
N ALA A 18 1.31 -13.94 -10.04
CA ALA A 18 1.30 -15.33 -9.57
C ALA A 18 -0.08 -15.99 -9.74
N ASN A 19 -1.15 -15.30 -9.32
CA ASN A 19 -2.51 -15.77 -9.50
C ASN A 19 -2.89 -15.96 -10.98
N GLN A 20 -2.48 -15.03 -11.84
CA GLN A 20 -2.78 -15.11 -13.27
C GLN A 20 -2.03 -16.25 -13.96
N LEU A 21 -0.81 -16.55 -13.55
CA LEU A 21 -0.02 -17.68 -14.03
C LEU A 21 -0.61 -19.00 -13.52
N ALA A 22 -0.82 -19.11 -12.20
CA ALA A 22 -1.33 -20.32 -11.56
C ALA A 22 -2.69 -20.77 -12.13
N ARG A 23 -3.62 -19.83 -12.35
CA ARG A 23 -4.91 -20.18 -12.97
C ARG A 23 -4.81 -20.67 -14.42
N ARG A 24 -3.67 -20.47 -15.08
CA ARG A 24 -3.37 -20.94 -16.44
C ARG A 24 -2.53 -22.22 -16.45
N GLY A 25 -2.30 -22.81 -15.28
CA GLY A 25 -1.52 -24.04 -15.14
C GLY A 25 -0.01 -23.84 -15.05
N VAL A 26 0.48 -22.60 -15.10
CA VAL A 26 1.89 -22.28 -14.82
C VAL A 26 2.08 -22.18 -13.31
N ARG A 27 3.06 -22.89 -12.77
CA ARG A 27 3.39 -22.85 -11.32
C ARG A 27 4.59 -21.96 -11.08
N PRO A 28 4.41 -20.67 -10.74
CA PRO A 28 5.52 -19.80 -10.43
C PRO A 28 6.10 -20.11 -9.05
N THR A 29 7.40 -19.88 -8.87
CA THR A 29 8.01 -19.72 -7.56
C THR A 29 7.91 -18.23 -7.19
N VAL A 30 7.38 -17.93 -6.01
CA VAL A 30 7.22 -16.55 -5.53
C VAL A 30 8.05 -16.36 -4.27
N ILE A 31 8.96 -15.40 -4.28
CA ILE A 31 9.80 -15.07 -3.13
C ILE A 31 9.54 -13.65 -2.65
N ASP A 32 9.66 -13.41 -1.34
CA ASP A 32 9.68 -12.07 -0.77
C ASP A 32 10.62 -11.99 0.44
N ARG A 33 11.38 -10.92 0.52
CA ARG A 33 12.33 -10.66 1.63
C ARG A 33 11.66 -10.34 2.96
N HIS A 34 10.39 -9.96 2.96
CA HIS A 34 9.62 -9.70 4.18
C HIS A 34 9.12 -11.01 4.80
N SER A 35 8.72 -10.94 6.07
CA SER A 35 8.22 -12.11 6.81
C SER A 35 6.75 -12.45 6.54
N GLY A 36 6.08 -11.71 5.66
CA GLY A 36 4.65 -11.87 5.36
C GLY A 36 4.06 -10.66 4.65
N PRO A 37 2.75 -10.66 4.40
CA PRO A 37 2.03 -9.55 3.79
C PRO A 37 2.25 -8.24 4.52
N ALA A 38 2.01 -7.11 3.84
CA ALA A 38 2.12 -5.78 4.40
C ALA A 38 1.26 -5.66 5.67
N GLN A 39 1.87 -5.21 6.78
CA GLN A 39 1.16 -4.96 8.04
C GLN A 39 0.55 -3.56 8.09
N GLN A 40 0.98 -2.66 7.20
CA GLN A 40 0.50 -1.30 7.10
C GLN A 40 0.00 -1.06 5.69
N SER A 41 -1.25 -0.64 5.59
CA SER A 41 -1.83 -0.27 4.32
C SER A 41 -1.36 1.14 3.93
N ARG A 42 -0.69 1.26 2.78
CA ARG A 42 -0.30 2.54 2.19
C ARG A 42 -1.24 2.97 1.06
N ALA A 43 -1.97 2.02 0.49
CA ALA A 43 -2.94 2.23 -0.56
C ALA A 43 -4.26 1.57 -0.16
N MET A 44 -5.38 2.11 -0.65
CA MET A 44 -6.69 1.55 -0.33
C MET A 44 -7.72 1.67 -1.45
N ALA A 45 -7.40 2.29 -2.56
CA ALA A 45 -8.33 2.43 -3.66
C ALA A 45 -8.16 1.32 -4.69
N VAL A 46 -9.18 0.48 -4.85
CA VAL A 46 -9.25 -0.57 -5.88
C VAL A 46 -10.28 -0.14 -6.91
N HIS A 47 -9.83 0.07 -8.14
CA HIS A 47 -10.66 0.56 -9.24
C HIS A 47 -11.50 -0.56 -9.88
N ALA A 48 -12.57 -0.17 -10.57
CA ALA A 48 -13.48 -1.05 -11.29
C ALA A 48 -12.74 -2.10 -12.15
N ARG A 49 -11.76 -1.68 -12.93
CA ARG A 49 -10.98 -2.59 -13.79
C ARG A 49 -10.24 -3.68 -12.99
N THR A 50 -9.73 -3.34 -11.82
CA THR A 50 -9.10 -4.33 -10.94
C THR A 50 -10.13 -5.32 -10.40
N LEU A 51 -11.32 -4.86 -10.02
CA LEU A 51 -12.41 -5.71 -9.57
C LEU A 51 -12.92 -6.66 -10.68
N GLU A 52 -12.94 -6.22 -11.93
CA GLU A 52 -13.23 -7.09 -13.07
C GLU A 52 -12.18 -8.21 -13.22
N ILE A 53 -10.91 -7.89 -13.00
CA ILE A 53 -9.84 -8.89 -12.98
C ILE A 53 -10.02 -9.84 -11.78
N TYR A 54 -10.39 -9.31 -10.61
CA TYR A 54 -10.71 -10.11 -9.43
C TYR A 54 -11.90 -11.02 -9.63
N ALA A 55 -12.92 -10.57 -10.37
CA ALA A 55 -14.05 -11.42 -10.75
C ALA A 55 -13.59 -12.64 -11.56
N LYS A 56 -12.68 -12.42 -12.52
CA LYS A 56 -12.07 -13.52 -13.30
C LYS A 56 -11.20 -14.46 -12.47
N LEU A 57 -10.67 -14.00 -11.33
CA LEU A 57 -9.93 -14.82 -10.35
C LEU A 57 -10.86 -15.50 -9.31
N GLY A 58 -12.15 -15.13 -9.29
CA GLY A 58 -13.11 -15.62 -8.29
C GLY A 58 -12.96 -14.98 -6.90
N ILE A 59 -12.31 -13.80 -6.79
CA ILE A 59 -12.05 -13.14 -5.51
C ILE A 59 -12.77 -11.79 -5.36
N ALA A 60 -13.50 -11.31 -6.38
CA ALA A 60 -14.17 -10.01 -6.32
C ALA A 60 -15.18 -9.92 -5.17
N ALA A 61 -15.97 -10.95 -4.93
CA ALA A 61 -16.95 -10.97 -3.85
C ALA A 61 -16.27 -10.80 -2.49
N ARG A 62 -15.18 -11.53 -2.23
CA ARG A 62 -14.38 -11.41 -1.00
C ARG A 62 -13.80 -10.01 -0.84
N ALA A 63 -13.34 -9.39 -1.93
CA ALA A 63 -12.80 -8.03 -1.89
C ALA A 63 -13.88 -7.00 -1.56
N VAL A 64 -15.07 -7.12 -2.18
CA VAL A 64 -16.21 -6.23 -1.93
C VAL A 64 -16.74 -6.36 -0.50
N GLU A 65 -16.83 -7.58 0.03
CA GLU A 65 -17.27 -7.86 1.40
C GLU A 65 -16.34 -7.23 2.45
N ARG A 66 -15.03 -7.25 2.21
CA ARG A 66 -14.02 -6.75 3.15
C ARG A 66 -13.67 -5.28 2.96
N GLY A 67 -14.05 -4.71 1.83
CA GLY A 67 -13.86 -3.30 1.51
C GLY A 67 -15.11 -2.46 1.78
N ARG A 68 -15.02 -1.18 1.43
CA ARG A 68 -16.15 -0.26 1.44
C ARG A 68 -16.31 0.38 0.07
N GLN A 69 -17.53 0.36 -0.46
CA GLN A 69 -17.82 0.98 -1.75
C GLN A 69 -17.85 2.49 -1.59
N GLY A 70 -17.06 3.21 -2.38
CA GLY A 70 -17.06 4.66 -2.47
C GLY A 70 -17.83 5.09 -3.71
N ASN A 71 -19.08 5.51 -3.52
CA ASN A 71 -20.01 5.82 -4.61
C ASN A 71 -19.85 7.24 -5.14
N GLY A 72 -19.20 8.12 -4.38
CA GLY A 72 -19.02 9.51 -4.76
C GLY A 72 -17.76 10.14 -4.20
N ALA A 73 -17.43 11.31 -4.74
CA ALA A 73 -16.38 12.18 -4.24
C ALA A 73 -16.93 13.60 -4.02
N ASN A 74 -16.73 14.15 -2.84
CA ASN A 74 -17.25 15.44 -2.41
C ASN A 74 -16.12 16.46 -2.32
N LEU A 75 -16.29 17.60 -2.97
CA LEU A 75 -15.34 18.71 -2.91
C LEU A 75 -15.82 19.77 -1.92
N TRP A 76 -15.04 19.99 -0.90
CA TRP A 76 -15.27 20.98 0.14
C TRP A 76 -14.26 22.13 0.02
N VAL A 77 -14.74 23.35 0.02
CA VAL A 77 -13.91 24.56 0.01
C VAL A 77 -14.37 25.49 1.13
N ALA A 78 -13.44 25.91 1.98
CA ALA A 78 -13.73 26.76 3.14
C ALA A 78 -14.91 26.21 3.99
N GLY A 79 -14.95 24.92 4.21
CA GLY A 79 -15.97 24.24 5.03
C GLY A 79 -17.34 24.11 4.37
N LYS A 80 -17.50 24.45 3.09
CA LYS A 80 -18.75 24.33 2.35
C LYS A 80 -18.61 23.30 1.23
N LEU A 81 -19.58 22.40 1.11
CA LEU A 81 -19.69 21.49 -0.03
C LEU A 81 -19.91 22.31 -1.31
N LYS A 82 -19.04 22.15 -2.27
CA LYS A 82 -19.06 22.87 -3.56
C LYS A 82 -19.47 22.01 -4.73
N ALA A 83 -19.09 20.74 -4.71
CA ALA A 83 -19.42 19.80 -5.77
C ALA A 83 -19.45 18.37 -5.23
N ARG A 84 -20.23 17.51 -5.87
CA ARG A 84 -20.18 16.06 -5.73
C ARG A 84 -20.02 15.43 -7.10
N VAL A 85 -19.10 14.49 -7.19
CA VAL A 85 -18.89 13.64 -8.39
C VAL A 85 -19.55 12.29 -8.10
N PRO A 86 -20.66 11.94 -8.76
CA PRO A 86 -21.35 10.68 -8.54
C PRO A 86 -20.65 9.56 -9.31
N LEU A 87 -19.71 8.87 -8.68
CA LEU A 87 -18.91 7.80 -9.33
C LEU A 87 -19.80 6.65 -9.78
N GLU A 88 -20.84 6.32 -9.03
CA GLU A 88 -21.83 5.29 -9.35
C GLU A 88 -22.59 5.58 -10.66
N GLU A 89 -22.89 6.84 -10.94
CA GLU A 89 -23.56 7.25 -12.17
C GLU A 89 -22.60 7.23 -13.36
N MET A 90 -21.39 7.72 -13.15
CA MET A 90 -20.35 7.75 -14.18
C MET A 90 -19.91 6.35 -14.63
N GLY A 91 -19.90 5.39 -13.69
CA GLY A 91 -19.55 4.00 -13.96
C GLY A 91 -20.72 3.14 -14.48
N LYS A 92 -21.93 3.66 -14.46
CA LYS A 92 -23.13 2.94 -14.88
C LYS A 92 -23.02 2.46 -16.33
N ASN A 93 -23.32 1.17 -16.55
CA ASN A 93 -23.19 0.48 -17.84
C ASN A 93 -21.75 0.35 -18.41
N LEU A 94 -20.72 0.83 -17.70
CA LEU A 94 -19.32 0.66 -18.08
C LEU A 94 -18.66 -0.53 -17.38
N SER A 95 -19.10 -0.84 -16.16
CA SER A 95 -18.56 -1.92 -15.36
C SER A 95 -19.63 -2.48 -14.42
N PRO A 96 -19.57 -3.77 -14.06
CA PRO A 96 -20.38 -4.33 -12.98
C PRO A 96 -19.98 -3.78 -11.58
N PHE A 97 -18.89 -3.01 -11.50
CA PHE A 97 -18.36 -2.38 -10.28
C PHE A 97 -18.28 -0.85 -10.45
N PRO A 98 -19.44 -0.13 -10.53
CA PRO A 98 -19.47 1.31 -10.84
C PRO A 98 -19.08 2.18 -9.63
N TYR A 99 -18.01 1.82 -8.91
CA TYR A 99 -17.53 2.50 -7.70
C TYR A 99 -16.01 2.30 -7.54
N VAL A 100 -15.43 3.04 -6.63
CA VAL A 100 -14.07 2.77 -6.14
C VAL A 100 -14.20 1.99 -4.83
N LEU A 101 -13.60 0.80 -4.78
CA LEU A 101 -13.60 0.00 -3.55
C LEU A 101 -12.46 0.47 -2.64
N MET A 102 -12.81 0.89 -1.43
CA MET A 102 -11.86 1.20 -0.37
C MET A 102 -11.48 -0.08 0.36
N LEU A 103 -10.35 -0.67 -0.02
CA LEU A 103 -9.82 -1.91 0.52
C LEU A 103 -8.35 -1.70 0.87
N GLY A 104 -7.98 -1.87 2.13
CA GLY A 104 -6.60 -1.73 2.58
C GLY A 104 -5.65 -2.67 1.83
N GLN A 105 -4.44 -2.20 1.53
CA GLN A 105 -3.44 -3.00 0.81
C GLN A 105 -3.12 -4.30 1.54
N ASP A 106 -3.05 -4.28 2.87
CA ASP A 106 -2.83 -5.45 3.72
C ASP A 106 -3.91 -6.52 3.52
N GLU A 107 -5.17 -6.11 3.48
CA GLU A 107 -6.30 -7.01 3.26
C GLU A 107 -6.35 -7.49 1.80
N ASN A 108 -6.03 -6.61 0.86
CA ASN A 108 -5.93 -6.95 -0.55
C ASN A 108 -4.85 -8.01 -0.82
N GLU A 109 -3.68 -7.87 -0.20
CA GLU A 109 -2.61 -8.86 -0.29
C GLU A 109 -3.02 -10.20 0.33
N ARG A 110 -3.74 -10.19 1.47
CA ARG A 110 -4.26 -11.41 2.08
C ARG A 110 -5.22 -12.15 1.15
N ILE A 111 -6.20 -11.46 0.57
CA ILE A 111 -7.17 -12.05 -0.36
C ILE A 111 -6.47 -12.71 -1.55
N MET A 112 -5.50 -12.03 -2.15
CA MET A 112 -4.73 -12.57 -3.28
C MET A 112 -3.83 -13.73 -2.87
N GLY A 113 -3.20 -13.65 -1.69
CA GLY A 113 -2.37 -14.72 -1.13
C GLY A 113 -3.18 -15.96 -0.79
N ASP A 114 -4.39 -15.79 -0.24
CA ASP A 114 -5.31 -16.89 0.05
C ASP A 114 -5.70 -17.59 -1.26
N ARG A 115 -6.06 -16.80 -2.29
CA ARG A 115 -6.39 -17.35 -3.60
C ARG A 115 -5.22 -18.10 -4.22
N LEU A 116 -4.02 -17.58 -4.09
CA LEU A 116 -2.81 -18.23 -4.63
C LEU A 116 -2.58 -19.58 -3.94
N ARG A 117 -2.79 -19.68 -2.62
CA ARG A 117 -2.72 -20.94 -1.86
C ARG A 117 -3.80 -21.93 -2.29
N GLU A 118 -5.02 -21.49 -2.58
CA GLU A 118 -6.09 -22.30 -3.15
C GLU A 118 -5.69 -22.89 -4.52
N LEU A 119 -4.86 -22.18 -5.28
CA LEU A 119 -4.30 -22.65 -6.56
C LEU A 119 -3.05 -23.53 -6.40
N GLY A 120 -2.66 -23.86 -5.16
CA GLY A 120 -1.55 -24.73 -4.84
C GLY A 120 -0.17 -24.06 -4.93
N VAL A 121 -0.10 -22.73 -4.91
CA VAL A 121 1.16 -21.96 -4.92
C VAL A 121 1.31 -21.19 -3.61
N GLY A 122 2.48 -21.32 -2.98
CA GLY A 122 2.85 -20.56 -1.77
C GLY A 122 3.81 -19.41 -2.08
N VAL A 123 4.03 -18.56 -1.09
CA VAL A 123 5.08 -17.53 -1.11
C VAL A 123 6.18 -17.95 -0.16
N GLU A 124 7.42 -17.98 -0.65
CA GLU A 124 8.62 -18.15 0.16
C GLU A 124 9.00 -16.82 0.81
N TRP A 125 8.54 -16.62 2.05
CA TRP A 125 8.84 -15.41 2.83
C TRP A 125 10.25 -15.45 3.42
N ASN A 126 10.77 -14.29 3.86
CA ASN A 126 12.15 -14.10 4.33
C ASN A 126 13.20 -14.58 3.32
N THR A 127 12.87 -14.55 2.04
CA THR A 127 13.70 -15.03 0.96
C THR A 127 14.05 -13.85 0.04
N GLU A 128 15.34 -13.55 -0.09
CA GLU A 128 15.84 -12.37 -0.77
C GLU A 128 16.63 -12.73 -2.01
N LEU A 129 16.34 -12.07 -3.15
CA LEU A 129 17.18 -12.14 -4.33
C LEU A 129 18.49 -11.38 -4.09
N VAL A 130 19.65 -12.06 -4.30
CA VAL A 130 20.97 -11.46 -4.07
C VAL A 130 21.82 -11.36 -5.35
N ALA A 131 21.57 -12.19 -6.37
CA ALA A 131 22.24 -12.08 -7.67
C ALA A 131 21.36 -12.63 -8.80
N LEU A 132 21.59 -12.14 -10.03
CA LEU A 132 21.01 -12.64 -11.27
C LEU A 132 22.11 -12.80 -12.33
N GLU A 133 22.09 -13.92 -13.04
CA GLU A 133 22.94 -14.20 -14.19
C GLU A 133 22.06 -14.54 -15.38
N GLN A 134 22.08 -13.70 -16.42
CA GLN A 134 21.29 -13.92 -17.63
C GLN A 134 22.06 -14.88 -18.57
N HIS A 135 21.40 -15.95 -19.00
CA HIS A 135 21.89 -16.88 -20.02
C HIS A 135 21.05 -16.77 -21.29
N ALA A 136 21.44 -17.49 -22.34
CA ALA A 136 20.75 -17.43 -23.63
C ALA A 136 19.29 -17.96 -23.56
N ASP A 137 19.04 -18.95 -22.72
CA ASP A 137 17.77 -19.70 -22.62
C ASP A 137 17.14 -19.68 -21.23
N HIS A 138 17.83 -19.17 -20.22
CA HIS A 138 17.34 -19.10 -18.85
C HIS A 138 18.02 -17.98 -18.06
N VAL A 139 17.56 -17.78 -16.82
CA VAL A 139 18.17 -16.90 -15.82
C VAL A 139 18.51 -17.71 -14.58
N THR A 140 19.75 -17.62 -14.10
CA THR A 140 20.14 -18.16 -12.80
C THR A 140 19.98 -17.08 -11.74
N ALA A 141 19.10 -17.29 -10.79
CA ALA A 141 18.90 -16.46 -9.63
C ALA A 141 19.58 -17.05 -8.40
N THR A 142 20.40 -16.28 -7.70
CA THR A 142 20.88 -16.64 -6.37
C THR A 142 20.00 -15.95 -5.34
N ILE A 143 19.41 -16.73 -4.46
CA ILE A 143 18.56 -16.24 -3.36
C ILE A 143 19.19 -16.57 -2.02
N ARG A 144 18.92 -15.73 -1.02
CA ARG A 144 19.25 -15.98 0.38
C ARG A 144 18.00 -16.50 1.10
N GLN A 145 18.10 -17.68 1.67
CA GLN A 145 17.05 -18.36 2.42
C GLN A 145 16.88 -17.75 3.84
N PRO A 146 15.81 -18.09 4.58
CA PRO A 146 15.59 -17.59 5.93
C PRO A 146 16.70 -17.89 6.93
N ASP A 147 17.42 -19.00 6.75
CA ASP A 147 18.57 -19.42 7.55
C ASP A 147 19.90 -18.72 7.14
N GLY A 148 19.84 -17.84 6.13
CA GLY A 148 20.99 -17.13 5.57
C GLY A 148 21.75 -17.90 4.50
N SER A 149 21.43 -19.17 4.25
CA SER A 149 22.12 -19.99 3.24
C SER A 149 21.75 -19.54 1.81
N PRO A 150 22.69 -19.58 0.87
CA PRO A 150 22.38 -19.28 -0.54
C PRO A 150 21.75 -20.51 -1.22
N ARG A 151 20.77 -20.27 -2.11
CA ARG A 151 20.19 -21.26 -3.02
C ARG A 151 20.18 -20.70 -4.44
N ARG A 152 20.61 -21.48 -5.42
CA ARG A 152 20.53 -21.15 -6.85
C ARG A 152 19.23 -21.72 -7.43
N ILE A 153 18.58 -20.93 -8.27
CA ILE A 153 17.37 -21.30 -8.99
C ILE A 153 17.55 -20.92 -10.45
N ASP A 154 17.42 -21.90 -11.33
CA ASP A 154 17.33 -21.65 -12.77
C ASP A 154 15.86 -21.49 -13.14
N ALA A 155 15.54 -20.39 -13.79
CA ALA A 155 14.18 -20.04 -14.22
C ALA A 155 14.18 -19.63 -15.70
N ALA A 156 13.15 -20.06 -16.44
CA ALA A 156 12.99 -19.57 -17.81
C ALA A 156 12.75 -18.06 -17.85
N TYR A 157 12.03 -17.53 -16.86
CA TYR A 157 11.79 -16.10 -16.71
C TYR A 157 11.94 -15.66 -15.26
N VAL A 158 12.42 -14.42 -15.05
CA VAL A 158 12.39 -13.74 -13.75
C VAL A 158 11.55 -12.47 -13.87
N ALA A 159 10.55 -12.34 -13.02
CA ALA A 159 9.66 -11.17 -12.97
C ALA A 159 9.96 -10.31 -11.72
N GLY A 160 10.50 -9.10 -11.92
CA GLY A 160 10.72 -8.13 -10.86
C GLY A 160 9.43 -7.43 -10.44
N CYS A 161 8.87 -7.83 -9.30
CA CYS A 161 7.68 -7.25 -8.66
C CYS A 161 8.02 -6.65 -7.28
N ASP A 162 9.28 -6.32 -7.03
CA ASP A 162 9.90 -5.97 -5.77
C ASP A 162 9.91 -4.45 -5.48
N GLY A 163 9.07 -3.70 -6.21
CA GLY A 163 8.69 -2.33 -5.91
C GLY A 163 9.72 -1.27 -6.34
N SER A 164 9.61 -0.08 -5.77
CA SER A 164 10.41 1.09 -6.18
C SER A 164 11.92 0.92 -5.97
N ARG A 165 12.32 0.05 -5.04
CA ARG A 165 13.73 -0.29 -4.77
C ARG A 165 14.11 -1.64 -5.37
N SER A 166 13.54 -1.97 -6.52
CA SER A 166 13.70 -3.26 -7.17
C SER A 166 15.15 -3.68 -7.34
N ALA A 167 15.51 -4.81 -6.75
CA ALA A 167 16.80 -5.46 -6.93
C ALA A 167 16.93 -6.00 -8.36
N VAL A 168 15.88 -6.59 -8.90
CA VAL A 168 15.85 -7.08 -10.28
C VAL A 168 16.17 -5.96 -11.26
N ARG A 169 15.55 -4.80 -11.12
CA ARG A 169 15.83 -3.63 -11.96
C ARG A 169 17.28 -3.18 -11.86
N GLN A 170 17.80 -3.07 -10.62
CA GLN A 170 19.16 -2.59 -10.36
C GLN A 170 20.22 -3.56 -10.91
N MET A 171 20.03 -4.87 -10.72
CA MET A 171 20.95 -5.90 -11.21
C MET A 171 21.01 -5.94 -12.74
N ASN A 172 19.93 -5.52 -13.42
CA ASN A 172 19.90 -5.41 -14.88
C ASN A 172 20.29 -4.02 -15.41
N GLY A 173 20.79 -3.11 -14.57
CA GLY A 173 21.18 -1.78 -15.00
C GLY A 173 20.05 -0.90 -15.55
N ILE A 174 18.79 -1.25 -15.28
CA ILE A 174 17.61 -0.52 -15.76
C ILE A 174 17.40 0.74 -14.92
N GLY A 175 17.41 1.90 -15.57
CA GLY A 175 17.17 3.17 -14.92
C GLY A 175 15.77 3.30 -14.34
N PHE A 176 15.62 4.22 -13.37
CA PHE A 176 14.34 4.59 -12.78
C PHE A 176 14.26 6.12 -12.75
N PRO A 177 14.10 6.77 -13.92
CA PRO A 177 14.04 8.23 -13.99
C PRO A 177 12.82 8.75 -13.27
N GLY A 178 13.00 9.84 -12.52
CA GLY A 178 11.95 10.49 -11.73
C GLY A 178 12.56 11.43 -10.71
N ALA A 179 11.70 12.17 -10.02
CA ALA A 179 12.05 13.04 -8.91
C ALA A 179 11.15 12.75 -7.71
N ALA A 180 11.67 13.00 -6.51
CA ALA A 180 10.85 13.02 -5.31
C ALA A 180 10.01 14.31 -5.28
N TYR A 181 8.78 14.24 -4.79
CA TYR A 181 8.00 15.44 -4.49
C TYR A 181 8.67 16.23 -3.35
N GLU A 182 8.65 17.55 -3.45
CA GLU A 182 9.17 18.43 -2.40
C GLU A 182 8.32 18.37 -1.13
N GLN A 183 7.00 18.14 -1.30
CA GLN A 183 6.08 18.03 -0.19
C GLN A 183 6.06 16.59 0.36
N SER A 184 6.12 16.48 1.67
CA SER A 184 5.83 15.25 2.39
C SER A 184 4.34 15.14 2.71
N PHE A 185 3.80 13.93 2.61
CA PHE A 185 2.41 13.64 2.92
C PHE A 185 2.33 12.78 4.17
N PHE A 186 1.30 13.00 4.98
CA PHE A 186 0.96 12.07 6.05
C PHE A 186 -0.24 11.20 5.66
N VAL A 187 -0.28 10.00 6.19
CA VAL A 187 -1.41 9.08 6.14
C VAL A 187 -1.74 8.67 7.57
N ALA A 188 -2.98 8.89 7.98
CA ALA A 188 -3.44 8.57 9.33
C ALA A 188 -4.82 7.88 9.28
N ASP A 189 -4.97 6.80 10.04
CA ASP A 189 -6.26 6.16 10.27
C ASP A 189 -6.83 6.72 11.58
N THR A 190 -8.05 7.26 11.53
CA THR A 190 -8.67 7.95 12.66
C THR A 190 -10.18 7.75 12.69
N GLU A 191 -10.77 7.96 13.85
CA GLU A 191 -12.20 8.17 13.98
C GLU A 191 -12.48 9.68 13.97
N ALA A 192 -13.38 10.10 13.10
CA ALA A 192 -13.76 11.50 12.98
C ALA A 192 -15.25 11.65 12.70
N THR A 193 -15.86 12.69 13.29
CA THR A 193 -17.23 13.11 13.02
C THR A 193 -17.22 14.55 12.52
N GLY A 194 -18.11 14.87 11.60
CA GLY A 194 -18.20 16.20 11.01
C GLY A 194 -19.15 16.21 9.82
N PRO A 195 -19.07 17.22 8.96
CA PRO A 195 -19.95 17.35 7.81
C PRO A 195 -19.57 16.42 6.63
N MET A 196 -18.64 15.46 6.85
CA MET A 196 -18.27 14.49 5.81
C MET A 196 -19.49 13.69 5.38
N VAL A 197 -19.63 13.49 4.07
CA VAL A 197 -20.61 12.56 3.51
C VAL A 197 -20.12 11.13 3.81
N PRO A 198 -20.89 10.34 4.55
CA PRO A 198 -20.53 8.95 4.85
C PRO A 198 -20.38 8.14 3.55
N ASP A 199 -19.50 7.13 3.58
CA ASP A 199 -19.30 6.19 2.48
C ASP A 199 -18.81 6.79 1.16
N GLU A 200 -18.39 8.06 1.18
CA GLU A 200 -17.85 8.76 0.02
C GLU A 200 -16.49 9.38 0.34
N LEU A 201 -15.67 9.57 -0.68
CA LEU A 201 -14.44 10.35 -0.57
C LEU A 201 -14.80 11.81 -0.28
N ASN A 202 -14.17 12.40 0.72
CA ASN A 202 -14.31 13.82 1.01
C ASN A 202 -12.95 14.52 0.79
N VAL A 203 -12.92 15.45 -0.14
CA VAL A 203 -11.75 16.25 -0.52
C VAL A 203 -11.94 17.65 0.05
N TYR A 204 -11.16 18.01 1.03
CA TYR A 204 -11.14 19.35 1.62
C TYR A 204 -9.98 20.16 1.03
N LEU A 205 -10.30 21.28 0.42
CA LEU A 205 -9.33 22.23 -0.11
C LEU A 205 -9.29 23.52 0.72
N TRP A 206 -8.09 24.03 0.92
CA TRP A 206 -7.86 25.35 1.49
C TRP A 206 -6.64 26.01 0.80
N ARG A 207 -6.29 27.22 1.22
CA ARG A 207 -5.28 28.03 0.55
C ARG A 207 -3.93 27.33 0.37
N ASP A 208 -3.50 26.59 1.40
CA ASP A 208 -2.13 26.06 1.48
C ASP A 208 -2.07 24.54 1.42
N GLY A 209 -3.17 23.86 1.04
CA GLY A 209 -3.16 22.42 0.96
C GLY A 209 -4.52 21.75 0.80
N PHE A 210 -4.53 20.44 1.10
CA PHE A 210 -5.74 19.63 1.05
C PHE A 210 -5.70 18.52 2.10
N HIS A 211 -6.89 18.00 2.42
CA HIS A 211 -7.05 16.70 3.08
C HIS A 211 -8.05 15.84 2.30
N LEU A 212 -7.72 14.57 2.20
CA LEU A 212 -8.58 13.53 1.66
C LEU A 212 -9.05 12.65 2.82
N TYR A 213 -10.35 12.46 2.94
CA TYR A 213 -10.95 11.53 3.88
C TYR A 213 -11.55 10.36 3.11
N PHE A 214 -10.91 9.23 3.17
CA PHE A 214 -11.37 7.98 2.60
C PHE A 214 -12.17 7.21 3.65
N PRO A 215 -13.40 6.77 3.35
CA PRO A 215 -14.17 5.96 4.28
C PRO A 215 -13.50 4.59 4.46
N MET A 216 -13.44 4.14 5.70
CA MET A 216 -12.92 2.82 6.07
C MET A 216 -14.05 1.94 6.61
N PRO A 217 -13.91 0.59 6.59
CA PRO A 217 -14.83 -0.29 7.28
C PRO A 217 -14.98 0.08 8.75
N GLY A 218 -16.22 0.13 9.26
CA GLY A 218 -16.58 0.58 10.60
C GLY A 218 -17.19 1.99 10.64
N SER A 219 -17.88 2.34 11.74
CA SER A 219 -18.54 3.63 11.89
C SER A 219 -17.52 4.74 12.14
N HIS A 220 -17.66 5.86 11.44
CA HIS A 220 -16.83 7.07 11.60
C HIS A 220 -15.33 6.86 11.43
N ARG A 221 -14.92 5.77 10.78
CA ARG A 221 -13.51 5.47 10.52
C ARG A 221 -13.08 6.02 9.17
N TRP A 222 -11.98 6.75 9.19
CA TRP A 222 -11.45 7.44 8.03
C TRP A 222 -9.94 7.26 7.92
N ARG A 223 -9.47 7.06 6.71
CA ARG A 223 -8.07 7.32 6.38
C ARG A 223 -7.95 8.73 5.89
N VAL A 224 -7.11 9.50 6.58
CA VAL A 224 -6.84 10.89 6.21
C VAL A 224 -5.48 10.97 5.55
N ILE A 225 -5.43 11.60 4.38
CA ILE A 225 -4.19 11.93 3.67
C ILE A 225 -4.13 13.43 3.54
N GLY A 226 -2.97 14.02 3.84
CA GLY A 226 -2.77 15.45 3.72
C GLY A 226 -1.31 15.84 3.57
N ILE A 227 -1.07 17.10 3.23
CA ILE A 227 0.28 17.66 3.16
C ILE A 227 0.79 17.86 4.59
N LEU A 228 1.97 17.35 4.86
CA LEU A 228 2.63 17.55 6.15
C LEU A 228 3.05 19.02 6.30
N PRO A 229 2.72 19.70 7.41
CA PRO A 229 3.17 21.06 7.69
C PRO A 229 4.70 21.19 7.54
N LYS A 230 5.16 22.31 7.01
CA LYS A 230 6.61 22.54 6.72
C LYS A 230 7.49 22.32 7.95
N GLU A 231 7.00 22.71 9.11
CA GLU A 231 7.68 22.58 10.39
C GLU A 231 7.93 21.13 10.80
N LEU A 232 7.14 20.20 10.27
CA LEU A 232 7.21 18.75 10.54
C LEU A 232 7.94 17.98 9.44
N GLN A 233 8.34 18.62 8.34
CA GLN A 233 8.98 17.94 7.19
C GLN A 233 10.45 17.59 7.43
N SER A 234 11.11 18.24 8.40
CA SER A 234 12.55 18.12 8.67
C SER A 234 12.89 17.32 9.93
N GLY A 235 12.19 16.21 10.21
CA GLY A 235 12.39 15.47 11.45
C GLY A 235 12.14 13.96 11.34
N ALA A 236 12.02 13.32 12.50
CA ALA A 236 11.48 11.97 12.63
C ALA A 236 10.01 11.96 12.17
N ASP A 237 9.49 10.77 11.83
CA ASP A 237 8.08 10.61 11.47
C ASP A 237 7.18 11.29 12.53
N PRO A 238 6.32 12.25 12.13
CA PRO A 238 5.52 13.00 13.09
C PRO A 238 4.50 12.11 13.78
N THR A 239 4.22 12.41 15.04
CA THR A 239 3.13 11.74 15.76
C THR A 239 1.78 12.31 15.32
N PHE A 240 0.71 11.58 15.60
CA PHE A 240 -0.65 12.04 15.31
C PHE A 240 -0.95 13.37 16.06
N GLU A 241 -0.47 13.51 17.30
CA GLU A 241 -0.62 14.72 18.11
C GLU A 241 0.00 15.96 17.44
N GLN A 242 1.11 15.79 16.75
CA GLN A 242 1.79 16.87 16.02
C GLN A 242 1.04 17.27 14.74
N VAL A 243 0.36 16.33 14.10
CA VAL A 243 -0.45 16.58 12.88
C VAL A 243 -1.86 17.08 13.22
N LEU A 244 -2.38 16.74 14.41
CA LEU A 244 -3.74 17.07 14.85
C LEU A 244 -4.09 18.57 14.80
N PRO A 245 -3.20 19.54 15.12
CA PRO A 245 -3.52 20.96 14.96
C PRO A 245 -3.87 21.35 13.52
N ALA A 246 -3.14 20.83 12.54
CA ALA A 246 -3.44 21.07 11.11
C ALA A 246 -4.81 20.52 10.73
N LEU A 247 -5.18 19.35 11.23
CA LEU A 247 -6.51 18.74 11.05
C LEU A 247 -7.60 19.57 11.73
N ARG A 248 -7.34 20.13 12.93
CA ARG A 248 -8.31 20.93 13.72
C ARG A 248 -8.55 22.31 13.16
N GLN A 249 -7.52 23.02 12.66
CA GLN A 249 -7.69 24.35 12.07
C GLN A 249 -8.67 24.36 10.92
N GLN A 250 -8.77 23.27 10.21
CA GLN A 250 -9.66 23.08 9.06
C GLN A 250 -11.07 22.66 9.49
N GLY A 251 -11.18 21.81 10.52
CA GLY A 251 -12.45 21.44 11.14
C GLY A 251 -13.13 22.59 11.88
N ALA A 252 -12.38 23.56 12.43
CA ALA A 252 -12.96 24.71 13.13
C ALA A 252 -13.75 25.66 12.22
N ARG A 253 -13.46 25.66 10.91
CA ARG A 253 -14.22 26.43 9.91
C ARG A 253 -15.38 25.67 9.29
N GLY A 254 -15.56 24.37 9.60
CA GLY A 254 -16.56 23.50 8.99
C GLY A 254 -17.18 22.42 9.89
N GLY A 255 -16.83 22.32 11.17
CA GLY A 255 -17.34 21.33 12.10
C GLY A 255 -16.30 20.86 13.11
N ARG A 256 -16.72 20.46 14.31
CA ARG A 256 -15.83 19.92 15.34
C ARG A 256 -15.38 18.51 14.97
N ILE A 257 -14.11 18.34 14.59
CA ILE A 257 -13.49 17.01 14.53
C ILE A 257 -13.20 16.59 15.97
N ARG A 258 -13.99 15.67 16.51
CA ARG A 258 -13.69 14.95 17.75
C ARG A 258 -12.91 13.68 17.33
N GLY A 259 -11.59 13.78 17.21
CA GLY A 259 -10.76 12.60 17.04
C GLY A 259 -10.68 11.81 18.35
N ARG A 260 -11.19 10.59 18.41
CA ARG A 260 -10.75 9.57 19.36
C ARG A 260 -9.52 8.89 18.76
N ARG A 261 -8.50 8.66 19.58
CA ARG A 261 -7.19 8.14 19.16
C ARG A 261 -7.30 6.73 18.60
N ALA A 262 -6.81 6.46 17.41
CA ALA A 262 -6.49 5.09 16.98
C ALA A 262 -5.48 4.41 17.93
N ALA A 263 -4.74 5.20 18.73
CA ALA A 263 -3.84 4.70 19.78
C ALA A 263 -4.56 4.09 21.00
N ASP A 264 -5.83 4.42 21.24
CA ASP A 264 -6.56 3.92 22.42
C ASP A 264 -7.09 2.48 22.21
N THR A 265 -7.08 1.98 20.97
CA THR A 265 -7.43 0.59 20.64
C THR A 265 -6.22 -0.33 20.54
N MET A 266 -4.99 0.21 20.61
CA MET A 266 -3.76 -0.59 20.62
C MET A 266 -3.33 -0.94 22.04
N THR A 267 -2.95 -2.18 22.26
CA THR A 267 -2.33 -2.63 23.53
C THR A 267 -1.00 -1.89 23.77
N ALA A 268 -0.55 -1.82 25.02
CA ALA A 268 0.75 -1.22 25.36
C ALA A 268 1.91 -1.90 24.60
N ALA A 269 1.81 -3.22 24.36
CA ALA A 269 2.79 -3.97 23.59
C ALA A 269 2.84 -3.58 22.13
N GLU A 270 1.69 -3.33 21.48
CA GLU A 270 1.61 -2.88 20.08
C GLU A 270 2.14 -1.46 19.91
N ARG A 271 1.86 -0.56 20.88
CA ARG A 271 2.43 0.80 20.92
C ARG A 271 3.95 0.77 21.03
N THR A 272 4.49 -0.09 21.89
CA THR A 272 5.94 -0.24 22.11
C THR A 272 6.63 -0.86 20.89
N ALA A 273 6.02 -1.86 20.25
CA ALA A 273 6.53 -2.49 19.04
C ALA A 273 6.57 -1.52 17.86
N ARG A 274 5.56 -0.65 17.75
CA ARG A 274 5.46 0.40 16.71
C ARG A 274 6.53 1.48 16.89
N ALA A 275 6.75 1.94 18.14
CA ALA A 275 7.80 2.91 18.48
C ALA A 275 9.22 2.34 18.27
N ARG A 276 9.45 1.05 18.61
CA ARG A 276 10.73 0.37 18.35
C ARG A 276 11.05 0.24 16.87
N LYS A 277 10.07 -0.11 16.02
CA LYS A 277 10.27 -0.23 14.57
C LYS A 277 10.60 1.11 13.90
N GLY A 278 9.92 2.20 14.30
CA GLY A 278 10.24 3.56 13.85
C GLY A 278 11.63 4.01 14.28
N GLY A 279 12.02 3.76 15.54
CA GLY A 279 13.34 4.10 16.08
C GLY A 279 14.49 3.35 15.41
N LEU A 280 14.33 2.06 15.08
CA LEU A 280 15.34 1.26 14.41
C LEU A 280 15.55 1.69 12.95
N ALA A 281 14.48 2.04 12.22
CA ALA A 281 14.57 2.55 10.86
C ALA A 281 15.28 3.92 10.81
N ALA A 282 14.97 4.81 11.75
CA ALA A 282 15.63 6.11 11.87
C ALA A 282 17.11 6.01 12.28
N ALA A 283 17.47 5.06 13.14
CA ALA A 283 18.86 4.82 13.55
C ALA A 283 19.71 4.24 12.40
N ALA A 284 19.15 3.35 11.58
CA ALA A 284 19.81 2.81 10.38
C ALA A 284 20.07 3.90 9.33
N SER A 285 19.10 4.79 9.10
CA SER A 285 19.24 5.93 8.17
C SER A 285 20.31 6.92 8.60
N ARG A 286 20.43 7.21 9.91
CA ARG A 286 21.47 8.10 10.46
C ARG A 286 22.88 7.51 10.33
N ARG A 287 23.06 6.20 10.54
CA ARG A 287 24.35 5.54 10.37
C ARG A 287 24.85 5.57 8.90
N THR A 288 23.92 5.48 7.96
CA THR A 288 24.26 5.55 6.52
C THR A 288 24.62 6.97 6.09
N LYS A 289 23.95 7.99 6.66
CA LYS A 289 24.30 9.42 6.41
C LYS A 289 25.64 9.81 7.03
N ALA A 290 25.93 9.35 8.25
CA ALA A 290 27.19 9.65 8.93
C ALA A 290 28.41 9.01 8.23
N LYS A 291 28.25 7.82 7.60
CA LYS A 291 29.31 7.22 6.80
C LYS A 291 29.58 7.95 5.47
N ARG A 292 28.56 8.57 4.85
CA ARG A 292 28.71 9.32 3.59
C ARG A 292 29.25 10.75 3.76
N SER A 293 29.34 11.26 4.98
CA SER A 293 29.94 12.57 5.28
C SER A 293 31.35 12.46 5.88
N ALA A 294 31.89 11.24 5.99
CA ALA A 294 33.22 10.96 6.51
C ALA A 294 34.19 10.39 5.43
N ASP A 295 33.66 10.16 4.22
CA ASP A 295 34.40 9.90 2.97
C ASP A 295 34.25 11.13 2.03
#